data_20d4c996b9e9a65f2e2998dc87498122
#
_entry.id   20d4c996b9e9a65f2e2998dc87498122
#
_cell.length_a   1.000
_cell.length_b   1.000
_cell.length_c   1.000
_cell.angle_alpha   90.00
_cell.angle_beta   90.00
_cell.angle_gamma   90.00
#
_symmetry.space_group_name_H-M   'P 1'
#
loop_
_entity.id
_entity.type
_entity.pdbx_description
1 polymer ?
#
loop_
_entity_poly.entity_id
_entity_poly.type
_entity_poly.pdbx_seq_one_letter_code
_entity_poly.pdbx_strand_id
1 'polypeptide(L)'
;LNSHYVKVQSDNEKFKEKVPDAVLTFKEIRKLFTEYDIKETPLEFNDFDPPSGYTGALFPLPEGFIYASDLNEGLFENKIITASGRDNVIEALNTFETNAENLHHHLNLYYCEGCIMGPGMSKKNSKFLKETLIKDYVNKRIGRNNIEEFYKNIVKYQDIDLSAEFVSDNQRLPPPPEEKVQEVL
;
A
#
# COMPACT_ATOMS: atom_id res chain seq x y z
N LEU A 1 -5.20 -1.06 0.26
CA LEU A 1 -5.79 -0.58 1.52
C LEU A 1 -4.71 -0.51 2.58
N ASN A 2 -4.58 0.63 3.22
CA ASN A 2 -3.62 0.81 4.28
C ASN A 2 -4.05 -0.04 5.48
N SER A 3 -3.27 -1.05 5.86
CA SER A 3 -3.56 -1.94 7.00
C SER A 3 -3.78 -1.16 8.31
N HIS A 4 -3.16 0.00 8.47
CA HIS A 4 -3.39 0.90 9.60
C HIS A 4 -4.79 1.49 9.61
N TYR A 5 -5.29 1.90 8.45
CA TYR A 5 -6.64 2.44 8.32
C TYR A 5 -7.69 1.39 8.68
N VAL A 6 -7.53 0.18 8.17
CA VAL A 6 -8.42 -0.94 8.50
C VAL A 6 -8.34 -1.29 9.99
N LYS A 7 -7.14 -1.26 10.59
CA LYS A 7 -6.96 -1.53 12.03
C LYS A 7 -7.61 -0.45 12.90
N VAL A 8 -7.52 0.82 12.51
CA VAL A 8 -8.20 1.92 13.21
C VAL A 8 -9.71 1.82 13.06
N GLN A 9 -10.20 1.46 11.87
CA GLN A 9 -11.63 1.31 11.63
C GLN A 9 -12.25 0.10 12.33
N SER A 10 -11.48 -0.95 12.63
CA SER A 10 -11.99 -2.13 13.34
C SER A 10 -12.56 -1.81 14.71
N ASP A 11 -12.09 -0.73 15.32
CA ASP A 11 -12.57 -0.26 16.64
C ASP A 11 -13.78 0.70 16.54
N ASN A 12 -14.18 1.08 15.31
CA ASN A 12 -15.30 1.99 15.10
C ASN A 12 -16.59 1.20 14.83
N GLU A 13 -17.62 1.42 15.62
CA GLU A 13 -18.90 0.71 15.49
C GLU A 13 -19.58 0.87 14.12
N LYS A 14 -19.33 1.98 13.41
CA LYS A 14 -19.87 2.22 12.07
C LYS A 14 -19.38 1.21 11.04
N PHE A 15 -18.23 0.58 11.27
CA PHE A 15 -17.57 -0.33 10.34
C PHE A 15 -17.54 -1.79 10.81
N LYS A 16 -18.08 -2.05 11.99
CA LYS A 16 -17.97 -3.33 12.70
C LYS A 16 -18.40 -4.56 11.90
N GLU A 17 -19.37 -4.38 10.99
CA GLU A 17 -19.85 -5.47 10.12
C GLU A 17 -19.06 -5.61 8.79
N LYS A 18 -18.17 -4.67 8.50
CA LYS A 18 -17.45 -4.58 7.21
C LYS A 18 -15.94 -4.74 7.35
N VAL A 19 -15.44 -4.99 8.54
CA VAL A 19 -14.00 -5.10 8.81
C VAL A 19 -13.59 -6.54 9.06
N PRO A 20 -12.36 -6.92 8.72
CA PRO A 20 -11.79 -8.21 9.09
C PRO A 20 -11.74 -8.40 10.60
N ASP A 21 -11.91 -9.63 11.10
CA ASP A 21 -11.84 -9.96 12.52
C ASP A 21 -10.48 -9.60 13.14
N ALA A 22 -9.42 -9.68 12.37
CA ALA A 22 -8.08 -9.31 12.80
C ALA A 22 -7.24 -8.73 11.66
N VAL A 23 -6.50 -7.67 11.95
CA VAL A 23 -5.52 -7.06 11.04
C VAL A 23 -4.14 -7.17 11.65
N LEU A 24 -3.30 -8.01 11.06
CA LEU A 24 -1.94 -8.30 11.54
C LEU A 24 -0.90 -7.55 10.73
N THR A 25 0.06 -6.96 11.41
CA THR A 25 1.27 -6.44 10.78
C THR A 25 2.26 -7.58 10.51
N PHE A 26 3.24 -7.35 9.64
CA PHE A 26 4.28 -8.36 9.39
C PHE A 26 5.11 -8.69 10.64
N LYS A 27 5.19 -7.79 11.61
CA LYS A 27 5.84 -8.08 12.91
C LYS A 27 5.02 -9.07 13.73
N GLU A 28 3.71 -8.91 13.72
CA GLU A 28 2.78 -9.80 14.44
C GLU A 28 2.74 -11.18 13.78
N ILE A 29 2.68 -11.24 12.44
CA ILE A 29 2.74 -12.51 11.70
C ILE A 29 4.05 -13.25 11.99
N ARG A 30 5.20 -12.57 12.05
CA ARG A 30 6.48 -13.23 12.41
C ARG A 30 6.49 -13.78 13.83
N LYS A 31 5.82 -13.12 14.77
CA LYS A 31 5.65 -13.66 16.13
C LYS A 31 4.83 -14.95 16.11
N LEU A 32 3.72 -14.96 15.34
CA LEU A 32 2.92 -16.17 15.16
C LEU A 32 3.75 -17.30 14.56
N PHE A 33 4.53 -17.04 13.52
CA PHE A 33 5.40 -18.05 12.93
C PHE A 33 6.38 -18.65 13.94
N THR A 34 6.95 -17.81 14.81
CA THR A 34 7.84 -18.27 15.88
C THR A 34 7.08 -19.10 16.93
N GLU A 35 5.89 -18.65 17.33
CA GLU A 35 5.09 -19.31 18.36
C GLU A 35 4.59 -20.69 17.92
N TYR A 36 4.24 -20.82 16.64
CA TYR A 36 3.76 -22.07 16.05
C TYR A 36 4.87 -22.90 15.37
N ASP A 37 6.15 -22.57 15.57
CA ASP A 37 7.32 -23.22 14.96
C ASP A 37 7.20 -23.36 13.42
N ILE A 38 6.59 -22.35 12.76
CA ILE A 38 6.50 -22.30 11.30
C ILE A 38 7.84 -21.88 10.75
N LYS A 39 8.51 -22.78 10.04
CA LYS A 39 9.84 -22.56 9.46
C LYS A 39 9.73 -21.99 8.06
N GLU A 40 10.72 -21.17 7.71
CA GLU A 40 10.91 -20.75 6.32
C GLU A 40 11.17 -21.98 5.45
N THR A 41 10.38 -22.12 4.41
CA THR A 41 10.61 -23.08 3.33
C THR A 41 11.13 -22.31 2.10
N PRO A 42 12.01 -22.93 1.27
CA PRO A 42 12.48 -22.29 0.05
C PRO A 42 11.32 -21.85 -0.82
N LEU A 43 11.38 -20.60 -1.32
CA LEU A 43 10.35 -19.99 -2.19
C LEU A 43 10.04 -20.81 -3.45
N GLU A 44 10.89 -21.75 -3.81
CA GLU A 44 10.72 -22.64 -4.95
C GLU A 44 9.54 -23.61 -4.78
N PHE A 45 9.16 -23.90 -3.52
CA PHE A 45 8.12 -24.87 -3.18
C PHE A 45 6.84 -24.23 -2.65
N ASN A 46 6.87 -22.93 -2.36
CA ASN A 46 5.72 -22.21 -1.78
C ASN A 46 5.33 -21.04 -2.66
N ASP A 47 4.19 -21.13 -3.25
CA ASP A 47 3.52 -20.01 -3.89
C ASP A 47 2.24 -19.66 -3.12
N PHE A 48 1.70 -18.49 -3.39
CA PHE A 48 0.36 -18.14 -2.93
C PHE A 48 -0.67 -18.97 -3.69
N ASP A 49 -1.75 -19.31 -3.00
CA ASP A 49 -2.90 -19.95 -3.63
C ASP A 49 -3.45 -19.08 -4.76
N PRO A 50 -3.91 -19.68 -5.86
CA PRO A 50 -4.54 -18.92 -6.94
C PRO A 50 -5.83 -18.21 -6.46
N PRO A 51 -6.19 -17.08 -7.06
CA PRO A 51 -5.60 -16.49 -8.27
C PRO A 51 -4.33 -15.70 -8.03
N SER A 52 -3.36 -15.80 -8.96
CA SER A 52 -2.13 -14.99 -8.90
C SER A 52 -2.42 -13.51 -9.16
N GLY A 53 -1.86 -12.64 -8.32
CA GLY A 53 -1.98 -11.18 -8.48
C GLY A 53 -1.08 -10.56 -9.57
N TYR A 54 -0.21 -11.35 -10.22
CA TYR A 54 0.70 -10.91 -11.27
C TYR A 54 1.44 -9.61 -10.90
N THR A 55 1.29 -8.53 -11.71
CA THR A 55 1.84 -7.20 -11.44
C THR A 55 1.26 -6.54 -10.18
N GLY A 56 0.12 -6.99 -9.69
CA GLY A 56 -0.47 -6.55 -8.42
C GLY A 56 0.46 -6.71 -7.23
N ALA A 57 1.45 -7.62 -7.28
CA ALA A 57 2.47 -7.74 -6.26
C ALA A 57 3.39 -6.50 -6.13
N LEU A 58 3.34 -5.54 -7.09
CA LEU A 58 4.04 -4.26 -7.02
C LEU A 58 3.31 -3.20 -6.17
N PHE A 59 2.05 -3.40 -5.81
CA PHE A 59 1.26 -2.44 -5.01
C PHE A 59 1.94 -1.91 -3.74
N PRO A 60 2.82 -2.63 -3.05
CA PRO A 60 3.52 -2.10 -1.88
C PRO A 60 4.51 -0.97 -2.19
N LEU A 61 4.87 -0.79 -3.45
CA LEU A 61 5.77 0.28 -3.91
C LEU A 61 4.99 1.56 -4.23
N PRO A 62 5.58 2.75 -4.11
CA PRO A 62 4.92 4.02 -4.40
C PRO A 62 4.31 4.12 -5.80
N GLU A 63 4.98 3.57 -6.81
CA GLU A 63 4.50 3.56 -8.19
C GLU A 63 3.80 2.25 -8.59
N GLY A 64 3.70 1.32 -7.66
CA GLY A 64 3.22 -0.04 -7.93
C GLY A 64 1.79 -0.09 -8.47
N PHE A 65 0.94 0.84 -8.03
CA PHE A 65 -0.43 0.96 -8.55
C PHE A 65 -0.44 1.29 -10.05
N ILE A 66 0.40 2.22 -10.49
CA ILE A 66 0.50 2.64 -11.90
C ILE A 66 0.93 1.47 -12.77
N TYR A 67 1.99 0.75 -12.35
CA TYR A 67 2.47 -0.44 -13.06
C TYR A 67 1.44 -1.57 -13.09
N ALA A 68 0.68 -1.75 -12.01
CA ALA A 68 -0.31 -2.82 -11.91
C ALA A 68 -1.59 -2.55 -12.70
N SER A 69 -1.92 -1.28 -12.94
CA SER A 69 -3.14 -0.86 -13.64
C SER A 69 -2.96 -0.64 -15.15
N ASP A 70 -1.80 -0.99 -15.70
CA ASP A 70 -1.46 -0.74 -17.12
C ASP A 70 -1.56 0.75 -17.55
N LEU A 71 -1.58 1.66 -16.58
CA LEU A 71 -1.57 3.11 -16.83
C LEU A 71 -0.17 3.63 -17.18
N ASN A 72 0.76 2.73 -17.49
CA ASN A 72 2.13 3.06 -17.80
C ASN A 72 2.25 3.58 -19.23
N GLU A 73 1.88 4.83 -19.41
CA GLU A 73 2.11 5.56 -20.65
C GLU A 73 3.62 5.76 -20.84
N GLY A 74 4.06 5.86 -22.11
CA GLY A 74 5.47 6.13 -22.43
C GLY A 74 5.96 7.43 -21.77
N LEU A 75 7.28 7.56 -21.62
CA LEU A 75 7.91 8.70 -20.92
C LEU A 75 7.43 10.07 -21.42
N PHE A 76 7.14 10.18 -22.72
CA PHE A 76 6.67 11.43 -23.34
C PHE A 76 5.15 11.66 -23.22
N GLU A 77 4.40 10.61 -22.97
CA GLU A 77 2.92 10.65 -22.84
C GLU A 77 2.49 10.57 -21.37
N ASN A 78 3.45 10.39 -20.46
CA ASN A 78 3.19 10.22 -19.04
C ASN A 78 2.59 11.50 -18.43
N LYS A 79 1.30 11.47 -18.20
CA LYS A 79 0.55 12.53 -17.54
C LYS A 79 0.41 12.33 -16.04
N ILE A 80 1.21 11.45 -15.46
CA ILE A 80 1.14 11.09 -14.04
C ILE A 80 2.40 11.57 -13.33
N ILE A 81 2.20 12.40 -12.32
CA ILE A 81 3.28 12.83 -11.41
C ILE A 81 3.11 12.06 -10.10
N THR A 82 4.13 11.31 -9.71
CA THR A 82 4.13 10.56 -8.44
C THR A 82 4.94 11.32 -7.39
N ALA A 83 4.33 11.53 -6.23
CA ALA A 83 5.02 12.06 -5.05
C ALA A 83 4.79 11.12 -3.86
N SER A 84 5.88 10.78 -3.17
CA SER A 84 5.85 9.95 -1.96
C SER A 84 6.62 10.60 -0.81
N GLY A 85 6.14 10.36 0.41
CA GLY A 85 6.63 11.02 1.60
C GLY A 85 5.92 12.36 1.85
N ARG A 86 5.84 12.74 3.13
CA ARG A 86 5.08 13.89 3.59
C ARG A 86 5.46 15.18 2.86
N ASP A 87 6.74 15.48 2.82
CA ASP A 87 7.21 16.79 2.34
C ASP A 87 7.06 16.91 0.82
N ASN A 88 7.36 15.85 0.08
CA ASN A 88 7.16 15.80 -1.37
C ASN A 88 5.67 15.92 -1.76
N VAL A 89 4.77 15.29 -0.99
CA VAL A 89 3.32 15.40 -1.24
C VAL A 89 2.82 16.81 -0.99
N ILE A 90 3.28 17.47 0.09
CA ILE A 90 2.91 18.86 0.37
C ILE A 90 3.45 19.78 -0.72
N GLU A 91 4.69 19.62 -1.16
CA GLU A 91 5.28 20.38 -2.25
C GLU A 91 4.49 20.19 -3.57
N ALA A 92 4.17 18.94 -3.92
CA ALA A 92 3.39 18.64 -5.12
C ALA A 92 2.00 19.29 -5.09
N LEU A 93 1.31 19.27 -3.96
CA LEU A 93 0.00 19.90 -3.79
C LEU A 93 0.09 21.42 -3.91
N ASN A 94 1.06 22.06 -3.24
CA ASN A 94 1.26 23.51 -3.33
C ASN A 94 1.62 23.93 -4.77
N THR A 95 2.47 23.14 -5.45
CA THR A 95 2.83 23.41 -6.85
C THR A 95 1.61 23.29 -7.76
N PHE A 96 0.79 22.28 -7.54
CA PHE A 96 -0.44 22.09 -8.31
C PHE A 96 -1.43 23.22 -8.07
N GLU A 97 -1.64 23.66 -6.82
CA GLU A 97 -2.54 24.76 -6.48
C GLU A 97 -2.12 26.06 -7.16
N THR A 98 -0.83 26.36 -7.17
CA THR A 98 -0.30 27.62 -7.72
C THR A 98 -0.18 27.61 -9.24
N ASN A 99 -0.18 26.43 -9.89
CA ASN A 99 0.05 26.27 -11.33
C ASN A 99 -1.04 25.43 -12.02
N ALA A 100 -2.22 25.33 -11.45
CA ALA A 100 -3.30 24.46 -11.94
C ALA A 100 -3.66 24.69 -13.42
N GLU A 101 -3.54 25.91 -13.91
CA GLU A 101 -3.81 26.27 -15.32
C GLU A 101 -2.79 25.66 -16.30
N ASN A 102 -1.58 25.36 -15.82
CA ASN A 102 -0.45 24.86 -16.64
C ASN A 102 -0.17 23.38 -16.43
N LEU A 103 -0.70 22.77 -15.34
CA LEU A 103 -0.45 21.39 -14.99
C LEU A 103 -1.63 20.52 -15.39
N HIS A 104 -1.54 19.93 -16.57
CA HIS A 104 -2.53 18.97 -17.08
C HIS A 104 -2.14 17.52 -16.76
N HIS A 105 -1.72 17.26 -15.51
CA HIS A 105 -1.23 15.97 -15.06
C HIS A 105 -2.11 15.39 -13.97
N HIS A 106 -2.19 14.08 -13.89
CA HIS A 106 -2.74 13.36 -12.76
C HIS A 106 -1.71 13.26 -11.64
N LEU A 107 -2.14 13.44 -10.41
CA LEU A 107 -1.27 13.30 -9.25
C LEU A 107 -1.47 11.92 -8.60
N ASN A 108 -0.40 11.17 -8.48
CA ASN A 108 -0.33 9.91 -7.74
C ASN A 108 0.40 10.17 -6.42
N LEU A 109 -0.36 10.38 -5.34
CA LEU A 109 0.16 10.89 -4.07
C LEU A 109 0.16 9.81 -2.99
N TYR A 110 1.32 9.59 -2.39
CA TYR A 110 1.50 8.72 -1.23
C TYR A 110 2.09 9.51 -0.07
N TYR A 111 1.29 9.85 0.93
CA TYR A 111 1.78 10.53 2.12
C TYR A 111 2.84 9.70 2.89
N CYS A 112 2.87 8.40 2.68
CA CYS A 112 3.87 7.47 3.20
C CYS A 112 4.97 7.17 2.17
N GLU A 113 6.03 6.49 2.61
CA GLU A 113 7.15 6.02 1.78
C GLU A 113 6.89 4.64 1.13
N GLY A 114 5.61 4.28 0.96
CA GLY A 114 5.18 2.95 0.52
C GLY A 114 4.97 1.97 1.68
N CYS A 115 4.18 0.93 1.43
CA CYS A 115 3.85 -0.07 2.45
C CYS A 115 5.07 -0.78 3.02
N ILE A 116 6.13 -0.91 2.21
CA ILE A 116 7.42 -1.51 2.60
C ILE A 116 8.16 -0.75 3.71
N MET A 117 7.83 0.52 3.92
CA MET A 117 8.41 1.39 4.96
C MET A 117 7.49 1.57 6.16
N GLY A 118 6.32 0.94 6.16
CA GLY A 118 5.35 1.03 7.24
C GLY A 118 5.91 0.57 8.60
N PRO A 119 5.36 1.07 9.73
CA PRO A 119 5.84 0.75 11.08
C PRO A 119 5.68 -0.73 11.46
N GLY A 120 4.78 -1.45 10.78
CA GLY A 120 4.60 -2.90 10.91
C GLY A 120 5.65 -3.75 10.18
N MET A 121 6.52 -3.12 9.39
CA MET A 121 7.57 -3.79 8.63
C MET A 121 8.87 -3.93 9.42
N SER A 122 9.78 -4.77 8.93
CA SER A 122 11.14 -4.86 9.48
C SER A 122 11.89 -3.55 9.26
N LYS A 123 12.58 -3.06 10.31
CA LYS A 123 13.48 -1.90 10.21
C LYS A 123 14.87 -2.25 9.64
N LYS A 124 15.12 -3.52 9.37
CA LYS A 124 16.47 -4.06 9.12
C LYS A 124 17.10 -3.62 7.80
N ASN A 125 16.29 -3.22 6.80
CA ASN A 125 16.78 -2.90 5.46
C ASN A 125 16.40 -1.48 5.05
N SER A 126 17.24 -0.86 4.19
CA SER A 126 16.93 0.44 3.59
C SER A 126 15.72 0.33 2.63
N LYS A 127 15.09 1.45 2.34
CA LYS A 127 14.00 1.56 1.36
C LYS A 127 14.39 0.92 0.03
N PHE A 128 15.54 1.32 -0.52
CA PHE A 128 16.01 0.86 -1.83
C PHE A 128 16.22 -0.66 -1.90
N LEU A 129 16.79 -1.25 -0.84
CA LEU A 129 16.94 -2.70 -0.79
C LEU A 129 15.59 -3.42 -0.75
N LYS A 130 14.63 -2.90 0.01
CA LYS A 130 13.27 -3.45 0.05
C LYS A 130 12.57 -3.37 -1.30
N GLU A 131 12.70 -2.24 -2.00
CA GLU A 131 12.17 -2.06 -3.36
C GLU A 131 12.78 -3.08 -4.33
N THR A 132 14.11 -3.25 -4.29
CA THR A 132 14.81 -4.24 -5.12
C THR A 132 14.28 -5.65 -4.86
N LEU A 133 14.15 -6.03 -3.59
CA LEU A 133 13.63 -7.36 -3.23
C LEU A 133 12.22 -7.62 -3.75
N ILE A 134 11.33 -6.62 -3.72
CA ILE A 134 9.98 -6.74 -4.27
C ILE A 134 10.02 -6.86 -5.80
N LYS A 135 10.80 -6.01 -6.46
CA LYS A 135 10.96 -6.05 -7.93
C LYS A 135 11.53 -7.40 -8.41
N ASP A 136 12.54 -7.91 -7.73
CA ASP A 136 13.14 -9.21 -8.02
C ASP A 136 12.14 -10.36 -7.80
N TYR A 137 11.36 -10.30 -6.73
CA TYR A 137 10.31 -11.25 -6.46
C TYR A 137 9.28 -11.28 -7.59
N VAL A 138 8.78 -10.11 -7.99
CA VAL A 138 7.79 -9.99 -9.07
C VAL A 138 8.37 -10.49 -10.40
N ASN A 139 9.58 -10.06 -10.76
CA ASN A 139 10.23 -10.48 -12.00
C ASN A 139 10.41 -12.00 -12.10
N LYS A 140 10.83 -12.64 -11.01
CA LYS A 140 10.95 -14.10 -10.95
C LYS A 140 9.62 -14.82 -11.14
N ARG A 141 8.51 -14.20 -10.75
CA ARG A 141 7.17 -14.78 -10.82
C ARG A 141 6.46 -14.48 -12.14
N ILE A 142 6.63 -13.28 -12.70
CA ILE A 142 6.08 -12.95 -14.02
C ILE A 142 6.54 -13.96 -15.07
N GLY A 143 7.81 -14.40 -15.03
CA GLY A 143 8.33 -15.44 -15.93
C GLY A 143 7.75 -16.86 -15.72
N ARG A 144 7.13 -17.11 -14.57
CA ARG A 144 6.52 -18.41 -14.21
C ARG A 144 5.00 -18.42 -14.30
N ASN A 145 4.37 -17.25 -14.20
CA ASN A 145 2.93 -17.12 -14.20
C ASN A 145 2.39 -17.05 -15.63
N ASN A 146 1.32 -17.78 -15.86
CA ASN A 146 0.61 -17.73 -17.13
C ASN A 146 -0.23 -16.45 -17.20
N ILE A 147 0.16 -15.53 -18.06
CA ILE A 147 -0.55 -14.25 -18.28
C ILE A 147 -2.00 -14.49 -18.76
N GLU A 148 -2.23 -15.56 -19.53
CA GLU A 148 -3.58 -15.90 -19.98
C GLU A 148 -4.49 -16.28 -18.80
N GLU A 149 -3.94 -16.97 -17.82
CA GLU A 149 -4.67 -17.33 -16.60
C GLU A 149 -5.01 -16.07 -15.77
N PHE A 150 -4.09 -15.12 -15.71
CA PHE A 150 -4.33 -13.83 -15.08
C PHE A 150 -5.52 -13.08 -15.72
N TYR A 151 -5.54 -12.96 -17.04
CA TYR A 151 -6.67 -12.32 -17.74
C TYR A 151 -7.98 -13.10 -17.59
N LYS A 152 -7.95 -14.43 -17.60
CA LYS A 152 -9.13 -15.25 -17.31
C LYS A 152 -9.67 -14.97 -15.91
N ASN A 153 -8.79 -14.80 -14.93
CA ASN A 153 -9.20 -14.47 -13.57
C ASN A 153 -9.77 -13.05 -13.48
N ILE A 154 -9.22 -12.06 -14.18
CA ILE A 154 -9.81 -10.72 -14.26
C ILE A 154 -11.24 -10.80 -14.78
N VAL A 155 -11.48 -11.50 -15.90
CA VAL A 155 -12.82 -11.67 -16.47
C VAL A 155 -13.75 -12.41 -15.50
N LYS A 156 -13.24 -13.45 -14.83
CA LYS A 156 -14.03 -14.25 -13.87
C LYS A 156 -14.51 -13.44 -12.68
N TYR A 157 -13.72 -12.47 -12.24
CA TYR A 157 -13.98 -11.71 -11.01
C TYR A 157 -14.40 -10.24 -11.28
N GLN A 158 -14.61 -9.85 -12.55
CA GLN A 158 -14.95 -8.48 -12.92
C GLN A 158 -16.24 -7.95 -12.31
N ASP A 159 -17.18 -8.85 -11.99
CA ASP A 159 -18.48 -8.49 -11.44
C ASP A 159 -18.49 -8.36 -9.91
N ILE A 160 -17.35 -8.59 -9.27
CA ILE A 160 -17.22 -8.39 -7.82
C ILE A 160 -17.20 -6.88 -7.54
N ASP A 161 -18.16 -6.42 -6.77
CA ASP A 161 -18.16 -5.04 -6.28
C ASP A 161 -17.07 -4.85 -5.23
N LEU A 162 -15.97 -4.21 -5.64
CA LEU A 162 -14.85 -3.84 -4.78
C LEU A 162 -14.90 -2.35 -4.40
N SER A 163 -16.00 -1.66 -4.70
CA SER A 163 -16.16 -0.26 -4.35
C SER A 163 -16.12 -0.08 -2.83
N ALA A 164 -15.46 0.98 -2.39
CA ALA A 164 -15.44 1.38 -0.99
C ALA A 164 -15.63 2.88 -0.87
N GLU A 165 -16.54 3.28 -0.01
CA GLU A 165 -16.75 4.68 0.31
C GLU A 165 -15.92 5.05 1.52
N PHE A 166 -15.08 6.10 1.36
CA PHE A 166 -14.29 6.64 2.45
C PHE A 166 -15.06 7.82 3.08
N VAL A 167 -15.64 7.58 4.25
CA VAL A 167 -16.27 8.63 5.03
C VAL A 167 -15.22 9.33 5.87
N SER A 168 -15.24 10.67 5.89
CA SER A 168 -14.34 11.45 6.75
C SER A 168 -14.61 11.13 8.21
N ASP A 169 -13.60 10.57 8.87
CA ASP A 169 -13.62 10.28 10.31
C ASP A 169 -12.44 11.02 10.97
N ASN A 170 -12.74 12.18 11.55
CA ASN A 170 -11.71 13.02 12.17
C ASN A 170 -11.38 12.51 13.58
N GLN A 171 -10.42 11.62 13.66
CA GLN A 171 -9.88 11.06 14.91
C GLN A 171 -8.81 11.97 15.57
N ARG A 172 -8.62 13.19 15.10
CA ARG A 172 -7.68 14.12 15.74
C ARG A 172 -8.17 14.46 17.13
N LEU A 173 -7.37 14.11 18.11
CA LEU A 173 -7.53 14.67 19.46
C LEU A 173 -7.20 16.17 19.42
N PRO A 174 -7.96 17.02 20.09
CA PRO A 174 -7.59 18.41 20.24
C PRO A 174 -6.21 18.50 20.91
N PRO A 175 -5.36 19.49 20.52
CA PRO A 175 -4.08 19.67 21.19
C PRO A 175 -4.32 19.84 22.69
N PRO A 176 -3.49 19.24 23.55
CA PRO A 176 -3.63 19.39 24.98
C PRO A 176 -3.55 20.89 25.35
N PRO A 177 -4.31 21.36 26.34
CA PRO A 177 -4.20 22.71 26.84
C PRO A 177 -2.77 23.01 27.28
N GLU A 178 -2.33 24.24 27.07
CA GLU A 178 -0.95 24.66 27.35
C GLU A 178 -0.54 24.40 28.81
N GLU A 179 -1.48 24.52 29.74
CA GLU A 179 -1.29 24.17 31.16
C GLU A 179 -0.89 22.70 31.37
N LYS A 180 -1.50 21.76 30.62
CA LYS A 180 -1.12 20.34 30.68
C LYS A 180 0.24 20.05 30.03
N VAL A 181 0.66 20.84 29.06
CA VAL A 181 1.98 20.69 28.44
C VAL A 181 3.04 21.14 29.45
N GLN A 182 2.77 22.20 30.21
CA GLN A 182 3.71 22.72 31.21
C GLN A 182 3.80 21.84 32.48
N GLU A 183 2.77 21.07 32.79
CA GLU A 183 2.83 20.10 33.90
C GLU A 183 3.74 18.90 33.61
N VAL A 184 4.05 18.63 32.36
CA VAL A 184 4.83 17.42 31.92
C VAL A 184 6.28 17.79 31.56
N LEU A 185 6.58 19.09 31.37
CA LEU A 185 7.93 19.60 31.10
C LEU A 185 8.63 20.03 32.39
#